data_950ee89319714be6961dca89a5ef26fa
#
_entry.id   950ee89319714be6961dca89a5ef26fa
#
_cell.length_a   1.000
_cell.length_b   1.000
_cell.length_c   1.000
_cell.angle_alpha   90.00
_cell.angle_beta   90.00
_cell.angle_gamma   90.00
#
_symmetry.space_group_name_H-M   'P 1'
#
loop_
_entity.id
_entity.type
_entity.pdbx_description
1 polymer ?
#
loop_
_entity_poly.entity_id
_entity_poly.type
_entity_poly.pdbx_seq_one_letter_code
_entity_poly.pdbx_strand_id
1 'polypeptide(L)'
;MRNHMAAGWFYSPQQIRHYFATRLTSLKPPRTKLRNPIHVLKDLDRHQWLMFSVGFLSWTWDAFDFFTVSLCVTEIATEFNTTNSAVSWGITITLMLRSVGAIIFGSLSDRYGRKWTMITNLFLFIIFELASGFAQSLPQFLGVRALYGIAMGGLYGPAAATALEDLPYDARGLLSGIYQGGYSTGYLLAAIFYRAFVPTTSHGWRSLFWFGAGPPVLIIAYRWWLPETNASQVMKAERKSMMAHKQGAGMTALANAKAWLRDVRVPLQENWFLFIYMVVVMTGFNSCSHGSQDLYPTFLKNQVELDPTKVTVISVVGQIGALTGGTIFGYGSTFFGRRLSMMTCCVLGAAVLPAYILPRSLSLIASAFVLQFFVGGVWGPIPIHLTELSPPALRTTAVGLTYQLGNLASSASATIEATIGERFPLSPKDGVERYDYGKVIAIFMAAVWVYMLIFLFFGPEMSQEERAEYGAEADHIEKMRKDGVSLDEIGANKAKLAFPGDESPRFTHSEKPTDIEHIE
;
A
#
# COMPACT_ATOMS: atom_id res chain seq x y z
N MET A 1 11.05 -8.08 19.13
CA MET A 1 12.02 -7.03 18.76
C MET A 1 11.85 -5.73 19.58
N ARG A 2 10.63 -5.37 19.99
CA ARG A 2 10.38 -4.13 20.75
C ARG A 2 10.98 -4.06 22.15
N ASN A 3 11.23 -5.17 22.82
CA ASN A 3 11.63 -5.19 24.24
C ASN A 3 13.12 -5.24 24.52
N HIS A 4 14.02 -5.09 23.55
CA HIS A 4 15.47 -5.25 23.77
C HIS A 4 16.36 -4.18 23.13
N MET A 5 15.83 -3.00 22.80
CA MET A 5 16.70 -1.89 22.49
C MET A 5 17.19 -1.25 23.79
N ALA A 6 18.33 -1.72 24.28
CA ALA A 6 19.15 -0.89 25.15
C ALA A 6 19.41 0.45 24.45
N ALA A 7 19.44 1.54 25.18
CA ALA A 7 19.54 2.93 24.73
C ALA A 7 20.75 3.22 23.79
N GLY A 8 20.75 2.64 22.58
CA GLY A 8 21.81 2.79 21.59
C GLY A 8 21.28 2.67 20.16
N TRP A 9 21.88 3.42 19.23
CA TRP A 9 21.59 3.40 17.79
C TRP A 9 21.94 2.07 17.11
N PHE A 10 22.68 1.17 17.76
CA PHE A 10 23.19 -0.05 17.14
C PHE A 10 22.84 -1.30 17.96
N TYR A 11 22.55 -2.38 17.26
CA TYR A 11 22.31 -3.69 17.84
C TYR A 11 23.61 -4.30 18.38
N SER A 12 23.51 -5.03 19.48
CA SER A 12 24.66 -5.79 20.00
C SER A 12 25.02 -6.96 19.09
N PRO A 13 26.28 -7.41 19.05
CA PRO A 13 26.68 -8.60 18.27
C PRO A 13 25.88 -9.85 18.62
N GLN A 14 25.47 -10.02 19.88
CA GLN A 14 24.64 -11.13 20.33
C GLN A 14 23.23 -11.07 19.74
N GLN A 15 22.61 -9.89 19.70
CA GLN A 15 21.31 -9.67 19.08
C GLN A 15 21.36 -9.97 17.57
N ILE A 16 22.42 -9.51 16.90
CA ILE A 16 22.63 -9.79 15.46
C ILE A 16 22.76 -11.29 15.23
N ARG A 17 23.59 -11.97 16.01
CA ARG A 17 23.78 -13.43 15.88
C ARG A 17 22.46 -14.19 16.15
N HIS A 18 21.73 -13.83 17.19
CA HIS A 18 20.43 -14.44 17.50
C HIS A 18 19.42 -14.21 16.37
N TYR A 19 19.40 -12.99 15.84
CA TYR A 19 18.51 -12.65 14.70
C TYR A 19 18.77 -13.55 13.50
N PHE A 20 20.02 -13.75 13.09
CA PHE A 20 20.35 -14.63 11.96
C PHE A 20 20.07 -16.11 12.27
N ALA A 21 20.37 -16.56 13.47
CA ALA A 21 20.12 -17.96 13.87
C ALA A 21 18.63 -18.32 13.87
N THR A 22 17.74 -17.36 14.12
CA THR A 22 16.30 -17.58 14.20
C THR A 22 15.55 -17.37 12.87
N ARG A 23 16.24 -17.08 11.75
CA ARG A 23 15.55 -16.76 10.48
C ARG A 23 14.68 -17.90 9.94
N LEU A 24 15.18 -19.13 9.95
CA LEU A 24 14.41 -20.31 9.51
C LEU A 24 13.24 -20.61 10.44
N THR A 25 13.47 -20.55 11.74
CA THR A 25 12.42 -20.81 12.73
C THR A 25 11.32 -19.74 12.72
N SER A 26 11.67 -18.50 12.37
CA SER A 26 10.72 -17.39 12.25
C SER A 26 9.79 -17.50 11.02
N LEU A 27 10.10 -18.37 10.06
CA LEU A 27 9.20 -18.69 8.93
C LEU A 27 8.17 -19.77 9.27
N LYS A 28 8.23 -20.35 10.48
CA LYS A 28 7.26 -21.38 10.88
C LYS A 28 5.86 -20.78 10.88
N PRO A 29 4.88 -21.46 10.21
CA PRO A 29 3.52 -20.97 10.15
C PRO A 29 2.90 -20.80 11.54
N PRO A 30 2.08 -19.76 11.74
CA PRO A 30 1.34 -19.59 12.98
C PRO A 30 0.36 -20.77 13.19
N ARG A 31 0.18 -21.19 14.45
CA ARG A 31 -0.82 -22.22 14.83
C ARG A 31 -2.20 -21.57 14.94
N THR A 32 -2.77 -21.14 13.83
CA THR A 32 -4.11 -20.58 13.77
C THR A 32 -5.08 -21.55 13.10
N LYS A 33 -6.30 -21.67 13.62
CA LYS A 33 -7.34 -22.50 13.00
C LYS A 33 -7.81 -21.83 11.71
N LEU A 34 -7.91 -22.60 10.64
CA LEU A 34 -8.45 -22.14 9.36
C LEU A 34 -9.94 -21.84 9.53
N ARG A 35 -10.35 -20.59 9.43
CA ARG A 35 -11.76 -20.19 9.42
C ARG A 35 -12.23 -19.97 7.99
N ASN A 36 -13.46 -20.33 7.67
CA ASN A 36 -14.01 -20.06 6.34
C ASN A 36 -14.03 -18.52 6.09
N PRO A 37 -13.46 -18.03 4.96
CA PRO A 37 -13.41 -16.60 4.67
C PRO A 37 -14.79 -15.94 4.62
N ILE A 38 -15.83 -16.67 4.19
CA ILE A 38 -17.21 -16.16 4.17
C ILE A 38 -17.73 -15.90 5.60
N HIS A 39 -17.40 -16.78 6.56
CA HIS A 39 -17.77 -16.57 7.96
C HIS A 39 -17.00 -15.39 8.55
N VAL A 40 -15.70 -15.27 8.24
CA VAL A 40 -14.89 -14.12 8.68
C VAL A 40 -15.49 -12.79 8.19
N LEU A 41 -15.96 -12.73 6.94
CA LEU A 41 -16.60 -11.52 6.40
C LEU A 41 -17.97 -11.25 7.04
N LYS A 42 -18.73 -12.29 7.42
CA LYS A 42 -20.03 -12.13 8.08
C LYS A 42 -19.93 -11.67 9.53
N ASP A 43 -18.82 -11.98 10.20
CA ASP A 43 -18.57 -11.58 11.59
C ASP A 43 -18.19 -10.10 11.73
N LEU A 44 -17.88 -9.43 10.61
CA LEU A 44 -17.55 -8.00 10.60
C LEU A 44 -18.79 -7.16 10.91
N ASP A 45 -18.62 -6.20 11.80
CA ASP A 45 -19.66 -5.26 12.13
C ASP A 45 -19.84 -4.17 11.05
N ARG A 46 -20.94 -3.42 11.17
CA ARG A 46 -21.27 -2.34 10.25
C ARG A 46 -20.18 -1.26 10.22
N HIS A 47 -19.57 -0.93 11.35
CA HIS A 47 -18.51 0.08 11.42
C HIS A 47 -17.28 -0.35 10.63
N GLN A 48 -16.83 -1.60 10.81
CA GLN A 48 -15.68 -2.17 10.12
C GLN A 48 -15.88 -2.18 8.60
N TRP A 49 -17.07 -2.60 8.12
CA TRP A 49 -17.40 -2.55 6.69
C TRP A 49 -17.42 -1.13 6.12
N LEU A 50 -17.96 -0.16 6.85
CA LEU A 50 -17.99 1.23 6.42
C LEU A 50 -16.58 1.84 6.36
N MET A 51 -15.72 1.56 7.35
CA MET A 51 -14.32 2.00 7.36
C MET A 51 -13.52 1.35 6.23
N PHE A 52 -13.70 0.03 6.04
CA PHE A 52 -13.06 -0.69 4.95
C PHE A 52 -13.47 -0.14 3.58
N SER A 53 -14.77 0.02 3.34
CA SER A 53 -15.28 0.46 2.04
C SER A 53 -14.81 1.86 1.65
N VAL A 54 -14.79 2.82 2.58
CA VAL A 54 -14.31 4.17 2.28
C VAL A 54 -12.80 4.20 2.00
N GLY A 55 -12.02 3.39 2.71
CA GLY A 55 -10.59 3.25 2.45
C GLY A 55 -10.33 2.57 1.09
N PHE A 56 -11.05 1.50 0.79
CA PHE A 56 -10.96 0.79 -0.49
C PHE A 56 -11.36 1.68 -1.69
N LEU A 57 -12.47 2.40 -1.59
CA LEU A 57 -12.91 3.33 -2.64
C LEU A 57 -11.90 4.44 -2.87
N SER A 58 -11.33 5.00 -1.80
CA SER A 58 -10.30 6.04 -1.90
C SER A 58 -9.05 5.52 -2.61
N TRP A 59 -8.58 4.31 -2.26
CA TRP A 59 -7.43 3.69 -2.91
C TRP A 59 -7.70 3.32 -4.38
N THR A 60 -8.90 2.82 -4.67
CA THR A 60 -9.33 2.53 -6.05
C THR A 60 -9.32 3.79 -6.90
N TRP A 61 -9.79 4.91 -6.35
CA TRP A 61 -9.83 6.15 -7.10
C TRP A 61 -8.47 6.80 -7.28
N ASP A 62 -7.57 6.68 -6.30
CA ASP A 62 -6.17 7.05 -6.44
C ASP A 62 -5.50 6.34 -7.62
N ALA A 63 -5.75 5.04 -7.76
CA ALA A 63 -5.25 4.26 -8.89
C ALA A 63 -5.92 4.65 -10.22
N PHE A 64 -7.23 4.93 -10.23
CA PHE A 64 -7.94 5.41 -11.41
C PHE A 64 -7.28 6.67 -11.98
N ASP A 65 -7.08 7.69 -11.14
CA ASP A 65 -6.52 8.96 -11.55
C ASP A 65 -5.06 8.82 -12.03
N PHE A 66 -4.30 7.94 -11.39
CA PHE A 66 -2.94 7.63 -11.84
C PHE A 66 -2.91 7.05 -13.25
N PHE A 67 -3.77 6.07 -13.53
CA PHE A 67 -3.83 5.41 -14.83
C PHE A 67 -4.50 6.24 -15.92
N THR A 68 -5.31 7.22 -15.57
CA THR A 68 -5.89 8.17 -16.52
C THR A 68 -4.81 8.86 -17.35
N VAL A 69 -3.71 9.31 -16.73
CA VAL A 69 -2.58 9.91 -17.45
C VAL A 69 -1.91 8.89 -18.37
N SER A 70 -1.61 7.71 -17.85
CA SER A 70 -0.92 6.65 -18.62
C SER A 70 -1.68 6.23 -19.86
N LEU A 71 -3.01 6.17 -19.78
CA LEU A 71 -3.87 5.81 -20.89
C LEU A 71 -4.00 6.92 -21.94
N CYS A 72 -3.90 8.19 -21.52
CA CYS A 72 -4.09 9.36 -22.38
C CYS A 72 -2.77 9.99 -22.88
N VAL A 73 -1.61 9.36 -22.67
CA VAL A 73 -0.30 9.93 -23.06
C VAL A 73 -0.26 10.34 -24.53
N THR A 74 -0.77 9.51 -25.44
CA THR A 74 -0.70 9.76 -26.89
C THR A 74 -1.60 10.92 -27.31
N GLU A 75 -2.80 10.99 -26.76
CA GLU A 75 -3.77 12.06 -27.06
C GLU A 75 -3.28 13.41 -26.54
N ILE A 76 -2.73 13.43 -25.31
CA ILE A 76 -2.14 14.62 -24.70
C ILE A 76 -0.93 15.10 -25.51
N ALA A 77 -0.04 14.17 -25.93
CA ALA A 77 1.13 14.49 -26.73
C ALA A 77 0.75 15.07 -28.09
N THR A 78 -0.26 14.51 -28.72
CA THR A 78 -0.79 15.00 -30.01
C THR A 78 -1.34 16.41 -29.89
N GLU A 79 -2.16 16.68 -28.86
CA GLU A 79 -2.80 17.99 -28.67
C GLU A 79 -1.77 19.07 -28.32
N PHE A 80 -0.76 18.76 -27.51
CA PHE A 80 0.30 19.72 -27.15
C PHE A 80 1.45 19.76 -28.16
N ASN A 81 1.36 19.06 -29.29
CA ASN A 81 2.42 18.97 -30.32
C ASN A 81 3.78 18.61 -29.71
N THR A 82 3.82 17.58 -28.86
CA THR A 82 4.99 17.13 -28.14
C THR A 82 5.18 15.61 -28.28
N THR A 83 6.22 15.07 -27.66
CA THR A 83 6.50 13.63 -27.66
C THR A 83 5.80 12.92 -26.50
N ASN A 84 5.48 11.64 -26.67
CA ASN A 84 4.96 10.81 -25.58
C ASN A 84 5.88 10.79 -24.36
N SER A 85 7.21 10.82 -24.59
CA SER A 85 8.21 10.89 -23.54
C SER A 85 8.08 12.17 -22.70
N ALA A 86 7.81 13.32 -23.34
CA ALA A 86 7.63 14.58 -22.64
C ALA A 86 6.37 14.58 -21.76
N VAL A 87 5.27 13.97 -22.20
CA VAL A 87 4.04 13.81 -21.40
C VAL A 87 4.26 12.82 -20.26
N SER A 88 5.00 11.73 -20.49
CA SER A 88 5.33 10.73 -19.46
C SER A 88 6.13 11.30 -18.29
N TRP A 89 6.81 12.43 -18.48
CA TRP A 89 7.40 13.19 -17.37
C TRP A 89 6.35 13.63 -16.33
N GLY A 90 5.10 13.84 -16.74
CA GLY A 90 3.99 14.11 -15.81
C GLY A 90 3.76 12.96 -14.83
N ILE A 91 3.88 11.71 -15.28
CA ILE A 91 3.79 10.52 -14.43
C ILE A 91 5.00 10.47 -13.48
N THR A 92 6.21 10.65 -14.03
CA THR A 92 7.46 10.63 -13.25
C THR A 92 7.46 11.70 -12.15
N ILE A 93 7.12 12.96 -12.47
CA ILE A 93 7.04 14.06 -11.49
C ILE A 93 6.00 13.74 -10.41
N THR A 94 4.84 13.21 -10.78
CA THR A 94 3.82 12.78 -9.83
C THR A 94 4.39 11.76 -8.86
N LEU A 95 5.04 10.69 -9.35
CA LEU A 95 5.64 9.64 -8.51
C LEU A 95 6.73 10.19 -7.58
N MET A 96 7.58 11.10 -8.07
CA MET A 96 8.66 11.71 -7.27
C MET A 96 8.10 12.50 -6.08
N LEU A 97 7.07 13.31 -6.31
CA LEU A 97 6.52 14.20 -5.28
C LEU A 97 5.55 13.51 -4.32
N ARG A 98 5.13 12.28 -4.61
CA ARG A 98 4.31 11.47 -3.68
C ARG A 98 4.98 11.28 -2.31
N SER A 99 6.30 11.17 -2.28
CA SER A 99 7.05 11.02 -1.02
C SER A 99 6.91 12.26 -0.12
N VAL A 100 6.90 13.46 -0.69
CA VAL A 100 6.65 14.71 0.03
C VAL A 100 5.25 14.72 0.62
N GLY A 101 4.26 14.33 -0.18
CA GLY A 101 2.86 14.21 0.26
C GLY A 101 2.70 13.21 1.41
N ALA A 102 3.36 12.06 1.34
CA ALA A 102 3.32 11.05 2.39
C ALA A 102 3.84 11.56 3.73
N ILE A 103 4.90 12.37 3.74
CA ILE A 103 5.43 13.00 4.96
C ILE A 103 4.41 13.99 5.52
N ILE A 104 3.90 14.91 4.70
CA ILE A 104 2.98 15.96 5.13
C ILE A 104 1.68 15.35 5.68
N PHE A 105 0.97 14.61 4.84
CA PHE A 105 -0.36 14.10 5.18
C PHE A 105 -0.33 12.89 6.10
N GLY A 106 0.72 12.06 6.05
CA GLY A 106 0.95 11.00 7.02
C GLY A 106 1.09 11.57 8.42
N SER A 107 1.95 12.58 8.59
CA SER A 107 2.16 13.27 9.87
C SER A 107 0.90 13.98 10.37
N LEU A 108 0.15 14.63 9.48
CA LEU A 108 -1.13 15.24 9.81
C LEU A 108 -2.16 14.20 10.24
N SER A 109 -2.19 13.05 9.57
CA SER A 109 -3.10 11.95 9.87
C SER A 109 -2.80 11.30 11.23
N ASP A 110 -1.53 11.08 11.56
CA ASP A 110 -1.13 10.55 12.86
C ASP A 110 -1.38 11.55 14.01
N ARG A 111 -1.37 12.85 13.72
CA ARG A 111 -1.63 13.90 14.71
C ARG A 111 -3.10 14.22 14.88
N TYR A 112 -3.81 14.46 13.78
CA TYR A 112 -5.18 14.98 13.78
C TYR A 112 -6.25 13.95 13.46
N GLY A 113 -5.84 12.75 13.02
CA GLY A 113 -6.70 11.62 12.66
C GLY A 113 -6.87 11.45 11.15
N ARG A 114 -7.44 10.30 10.80
CA ARG A 114 -7.53 9.81 9.42
C ARG A 114 -8.62 10.55 8.63
N LYS A 115 -9.72 10.90 9.28
CA LYS A 115 -10.91 11.46 8.64
C LYS A 115 -10.62 12.76 7.89
N TRP A 116 -10.12 13.77 8.60
CA TRP A 116 -9.92 15.09 8.03
C TRP A 116 -8.78 15.11 7.01
N THR A 117 -7.75 14.33 7.25
CA THR A 117 -6.62 14.21 6.32
C THR A 117 -7.06 13.61 4.99
N MET A 118 -7.89 12.53 5.01
CA MET A 118 -8.45 11.94 3.79
C MET A 118 -9.36 12.91 3.04
N ILE A 119 -10.25 13.61 3.75
CA ILE A 119 -11.16 14.59 3.13
C ILE A 119 -10.35 15.70 2.44
N THR A 120 -9.34 16.25 3.11
CA THR A 120 -8.47 17.29 2.54
C THR A 120 -7.74 16.77 1.31
N ASN A 121 -7.20 15.55 1.36
CA ASN A 121 -6.51 14.94 0.22
C ASN A 121 -7.43 14.74 -0.97
N LEU A 122 -8.61 14.16 -0.77
CA LEU A 122 -9.59 13.96 -1.84
C LEU A 122 -10.08 15.29 -2.43
N PHE A 123 -10.20 16.33 -1.60
CA PHE A 123 -10.52 17.66 -2.09
C PHE A 123 -9.42 18.24 -2.99
N LEU A 124 -8.15 18.04 -2.63
CA LEU A 124 -7.03 18.41 -3.49
C LEU A 124 -7.00 17.58 -4.79
N PHE A 125 -7.41 16.31 -4.76
CA PHE A 125 -7.57 15.49 -5.96
C PHE A 125 -8.54 16.14 -6.94
N ILE A 126 -9.72 16.53 -6.46
CA ILE A 126 -10.73 17.20 -7.29
C ILE A 126 -10.14 18.44 -7.96
N ILE A 127 -9.46 19.30 -7.18
CA ILE A 127 -8.89 20.56 -7.70
C ILE A 127 -7.83 20.26 -8.77
N PHE A 128 -6.88 19.40 -8.48
CA PHE A 128 -5.76 19.18 -9.38
C PHE A 128 -6.12 18.29 -10.58
N GLU A 129 -7.09 17.39 -10.44
CA GLU A 129 -7.60 16.60 -11.56
C GLU A 129 -8.38 17.48 -12.54
N LEU A 130 -9.28 18.35 -12.02
CA LEU A 130 -9.94 19.36 -12.85
C LEU A 130 -8.92 20.28 -13.53
N ALA A 131 -7.95 20.80 -12.78
CA ALA A 131 -6.92 21.69 -13.32
C ALA A 131 -6.09 21.00 -14.41
N SER A 132 -5.79 19.69 -14.27
CA SER A 132 -5.12 18.90 -15.30
C SER A 132 -5.92 18.85 -16.61
N GLY A 133 -7.25 18.67 -16.52
CA GLY A 133 -8.16 18.69 -17.67
C GLY A 133 -8.30 20.06 -18.33
N PHE A 134 -8.01 21.16 -17.64
CA PHE A 134 -8.03 22.52 -18.19
C PHE A 134 -6.66 23.04 -18.66
N ALA A 135 -5.60 22.29 -18.51
CA ALA A 135 -4.27 22.68 -18.96
C ALA A 135 -4.24 22.95 -20.47
N GLN A 136 -3.61 24.07 -20.89
CA GLN A 136 -3.52 24.50 -22.28
C GLN A 136 -2.13 24.28 -22.87
N SER A 137 -1.16 23.85 -22.05
CA SER A 137 0.21 23.60 -22.49
C SER A 137 0.86 22.52 -21.62
N LEU A 138 1.88 21.87 -22.17
CA LEU A 138 2.64 20.86 -21.45
C LEU A 138 3.23 21.37 -20.12
N PRO A 139 3.86 22.56 -20.04
CA PRO A 139 4.38 23.07 -18.76
C PRO A 139 3.29 23.26 -17.69
N GLN A 140 2.09 23.75 -18.07
CA GLN A 140 0.96 23.86 -17.16
C GLN A 140 0.53 22.48 -16.68
N PHE A 141 0.37 21.51 -17.59
CA PHE A 141 0.02 20.14 -17.27
C PHE A 141 1.02 19.53 -16.29
N LEU A 142 2.33 19.61 -16.56
CA LEU A 142 3.40 19.09 -15.70
C LEU A 142 3.40 19.78 -14.32
N GLY A 143 3.19 21.09 -14.25
CA GLY A 143 3.09 21.84 -13.01
C GLY A 143 1.93 21.37 -12.13
N VAL A 144 0.75 21.17 -12.73
CA VAL A 144 -0.42 20.66 -12.02
C VAL A 144 -0.21 19.23 -11.57
N ARG A 145 0.38 18.37 -12.42
CA ARG A 145 0.72 16.97 -12.06
C ARG A 145 1.74 16.87 -10.92
N ALA A 146 2.65 17.84 -10.82
CA ALA A 146 3.56 17.96 -9.68
C ALA A 146 2.80 18.18 -8.35
N LEU A 147 1.87 19.13 -8.32
CA LEU A 147 1.04 19.38 -7.15
C LEU A 147 0.09 18.22 -6.85
N TYR A 148 -0.47 17.61 -7.89
CA TYR A 148 -1.27 16.39 -7.78
C TYR A 148 -0.49 15.25 -7.12
N GLY A 149 0.80 15.08 -7.47
CA GLY A 149 1.68 14.10 -6.86
C GLY A 149 1.80 14.27 -5.34
N ILE A 150 1.90 15.50 -4.85
CA ILE A 150 1.92 15.78 -3.41
C ILE A 150 0.60 15.35 -2.74
N ALA A 151 -0.54 15.67 -3.35
CA ALA A 151 -1.84 15.23 -2.83
C ALA A 151 -1.95 13.69 -2.84
N MET A 152 -1.61 13.06 -3.96
CA MET A 152 -1.69 11.61 -4.16
C MET A 152 -0.82 10.83 -3.16
N GLY A 153 0.38 11.32 -2.88
CA GLY A 153 1.28 10.70 -1.90
C GLY A 153 0.71 10.62 -0.49
N GLY A 154 -0.18 11.53 -0.15
CA GLY A 154 -0.78 11.62 1.18
C GLY A 154 -1.96 10.68 1.43
N LEU A 155 -2.49 9.99 0.40
CA LEU A 155 -3.72 9.22 0.55
C LEU A 155 -3.51 7.79 1.03
N TYR A 156 -2.48 7.09 0.54
CA TYR A 156 -2.30 5.65 0.80
C TYR A 156 -2.25 5.31 2.29
N GLY A 157 -1.45 6.03 3.07
CA GLY A 157 -1.31 5.79 4.52
C GLY A 157 -2.62 5.93 5.29
N PRO A 158 -3.31 7.08 5.21
CA PRO A 158 -4.60 7.29 5.86
C PRO A 158 -5.70 6.33 5.38
N ALA A 159 -5.74 6.00 4.08
CA ALA A 159 -6.73 5.08 3.52
C ALA A 159 -6.50 3.64 4.01
N ALA A 160 -5.25 3.15 4.00
CA ALA A 160 -4.90 1.84 4.52
C ALA A 160 -5.17 1.73 6.03
N ALA A 161 -4.81 2.75 6.81
CA ALA A 161 -5.11 2.80 8.23
C ALA A 161 -6.62 2.77 8.47
N THR A 162 -7.39 3.61 7.76
CA THR A 162 -8.86 3.63 7.88
C THR A 162 -9.47 2.26 7.56
N ALA A 163 -8.99 1.58 6.52
CA ALA A 163 -9.53 0.30 6.09
C ALA A 163 -9.18 -0.87 7.02
N LEU A 164 -8.01 -0.84 7.69
CA LEU A 164 -7.44 -2.05 8.29
C LEU A 164 -7.20 -1.97 9.81
N GLU A 165 -7.18 -0.77 10.43
CA GLU A 165 -6.85 -0.62 11.85
C GLU A 165 -7.89 -1.25 12.79
N ASP A 166 -9.18 -1.06 12.49
CA ASP A 166 -10.29 -1.50 13.33
C ASP A 166 -10.74 -2.96 13.05
N LEU A 167 -10.02 -3.69 12.18
CA LEU A 167 -10.39 -5.04 11.80
C LEU A 167 -9.93 -6.08 12.84
N PRO A 168 -10.75 -7.12 13.08
CA PRO A 168 -10.34 -8.26 13.88
C PRO A 168 -9.18 -9.02 13.21
N TYR A 169 -8.37 -9.70 14.02
CA TYR A 169 -7.15 -10.37 13.57
C TYR A 169 -7.37 -11.29 12.35
N ASP A 170 -8.41 -12.11 12.38
CA ASP A 170 -8.70 -13.10 11.34
C ASP A 170 -9.06 -12.47 9.99
N ALA A 171 -9.64 -11.28 9.99
CA ALA A 171 -10.08 -10.59 8.78
C ALA A 171 -8.96 -9.76 8.11
N ARG A 172 -7.93 -9.36 8.87
CA ARG A 172 -6.90 -8.43 8.39
C ARG A 172 -6.20 -8.91 7.13
N GLY A 173 -5.83 -10.18 7.06
CA GLY A 173 -5.13 -10.72 5.89
C GLY A 173 -6.02 -10.73 4.65
N LEU A 174 -7.26 -11.20 4.79
CA LEU A 174 -8.23 -11.25 3.69
C LEU A 174 -8.55 -9.85 3.18
N LEU A 175 -8.90 -8.94 4.08
CA LEU A 175 -9.25 -7.57 3.70
C LEU A 175 -8.04 -6.75 3.22
N SER A 176 -6.84 -7.05 3.70
CA SER A 176 -5.60 -6.48 3.13
C SER A 176 -5.44 -6.84 1.66
N GLY A 177 -5.69 -8.10 1.29
CA GLY A 177 -5.63 -8.55 -0.10
C GLY A 177 -6.71 -7.89 -0.97
N ILE A 178 -7.94 -7.78 -0.48
CA ILE A 178 -9.02 -7.09 -1.17
C ILE A 178 -8.70 -5.59 -1.30
N TYR A 179 -8.22 -4.94 -0.23
CA TYR A 179 -7.83 -3.53 -0.25
C TYR A 179 -6.78 -3.25 -1.33
N GLN A 180 -5.75 -4.08 -1.41
CA GLN A 180 -4.72 -3.93 -2.44
C GLN A 180 -5.26 -4.15 -3.85
N GLY A 181 -6.27 -5.00 -4.01
CA GLY A 181 -7.00 -5.18 -5.27
C GLY A 181 -7.69 -3.91 -5.78
N GLY A 182 -7.86 -2.88 -4.95
CA GLY A 182 -8.34 -1.56 -5.36
C GLY A 182 -7.47 -0.94 -6.46
N TYR A 183 -6.16 -1.18 -6.45
CA TYR A 183 -5.25 -0.72 -7.50
C TYR A 183 -5.60 -1.30 -8.88
N SER A 184 -5.77 -2.63 -8.98
CA SER A 184 -6.19 -3.29 -10.22
C SER A 184 -7.61 -2.87 -10.63
N THR A 185 -8.51 -2.68 -9.67
CA THR A 185 -9.87 -2.19 -9.93
C THR A 185 -9.83 -0.78 -10.50
N GLY A 186 -8.98 0.10 -9.98
CA GLY A 186 -8.78 1.46 -10.50
C GLY A 186 -8.29 1.46 -11.94
N TYR A 187 -7.33 0.60 -12.28
CA TYR A 187 -6.88 0.41 -13.67
C TYR A 187 -8.03 -0.03 -14.60
N LEU A 188 -8.80 -1.04 -14.18
CA LEU A 188 -9.93 -1.54 -14.98
C LEU A 188 -10.97 -0.45 -15.22
N LEU A 189 -11.31 0.32 -14.18
CA LEU A 189 -12.23 1.44 -14.33
C LEU A 189 -11.68 2.53 -15.26
N ALA A 190 -10.39 2.90 -15.11
CA ALA A 190 -9.75 3.87 -16.00
C ALA A 190 -9.78 3.41 -17.47
N ALA A 191 -9.49 2.13 -17.74
CA ALA A 191 -9.54 1.57 -19.08
C ALA A 191 -10.96 1.56 -19.67
N ILE A 192 -11.98 1.24 -18.87
CA ILE A 192 -13.39 1.25 -19.29
C ILE A 192 -13.83 2.68 -19.62
N PHE A 193 -13.56 3.63 -18.73
CA PHE A 193 -13.99 5.03 -18.93
C PHE A 193 -13.16 5.76 -19.99
N TYR A 194 -11.87 5.40 -20.17
CA TYR A 194 -11.08 5.85 -21.31
C TYR A 194 -11.79 5.50 -22.62
N ARG A 195 -12.20 4.25 -22.75
CA ARG A 195 -12.89 3.77 -23.94
C ARG A 195 -14.27 4.42 -24.14
N ALA A 196 -14.95 4.74 -23.03
CA ALA A 196 -16.26 5.37 -23.04
C ALA A 196 -16.21 6.88 -23.36
N PHE A 197 -15.18 7.59 -22.92
CA PHE A 197 -15.16 9.06 -23.02
C PHE A 197 -14.20 9.59 -24.08
N VAL A 198 -12.98 9.06 -24.17
CA VAL A 198 -11.93 9.67 -24.99
C VAL A 198 -12.26 9.65 -26.48
N PRO A 199 -12.71 8.53 -27.10
CA PRO A 199 -13.05 8.52 -28.51
C PRO A 199 -14.45 9.04 -28.84
N THR A 200 -15.33 9.22 -27.85
CA THR A 200 -16.77 9.51 -28.07
C THR A 200 -17.16 10.93 -27.78
N THR A 201 -16.35 11.66 -26.98
CA THR A 201 -16.65 13.05 -26.60
C THR A 201 -15.85 14.05 -27.44
N SER A 202 -16.40 15.24 -27.67
CA SER A 202 -15.72 16.33 -28.37
C SER A 202 -14.49 16.88 -27.62
N HIS A 203 -14.38 16.60 -26.33
CA HIS A 203 -13.28 17.07 -25.48
C HIS A 203 -12.16 16.03 -25.32
N GLY A 204 -12.28 14.86 -25.94
CA GLY A 204 -11.26 13.83 -25.95
C GLY A 204 -10.77 13.43 -24.55
N TRP A 205 -9.45 13.38 -24.35
CA TRP A 205 -8.84 13.00 -23.08
C TRP A 205 -9.23 13.86 -21.87
N ARG A 206 -9.57 15.14 -22.09
CA ARG A 206 -9.98 16.07 -21.03
C ARG A 206 -11.24 15.62 -20.31
N SER A 207 -12.18 14.99 -21.04
CA SER A 207 -13.42 14.47 -20.47
C SER A 207 -13.18 13.38 -19.41
N LEU A 208 -12.13 12.58 -19.57
CA LEU A 208 -11.77 11.55 -18.59
C LEU A 208 -11.24 12.18 -17.29
N PHE A 209 -10.44 13.25 -17.37
CA PHE A 209 -9.96 14.00 -16.21
C PHE A 209 -11.10 14.70 -15.45
N TRP A 210 -12.01 15.32 -16.18
CA TRP A 210 -13.17 15.95 -15.54
C TRP A 210 -14.10 14.92 -14.87
N PHE A 211 -14.27 13.76 -15.49
CA PHE A 211 -14.99 12.66 -14.88
C PHE A 211 -14.26 12.14 -13.64
N GLY A 212 -12.93 12.02 -13.69
CA GLY A 212 -12.09 11.59 -12.57
C GLY A 212 -12.28 12.42 -11.31
N ALA A 213 -12.55 13.70 -11.45
CA ALA A 213 -12.84 14.60 -10.33
C ALA A 213 -14.23 14.39 -9.69
N GLY A 214 -15.15 13.68 -10.36
CA GLY A 214 -16.53 13.50 -9.87
C GLY A 214 -16.65 12.57 -8.66
N PRO A 215 -16.29 11.28 -8.77
CA PRO A 215 -16.45 10.31 -7.70
C PRO A 215 -15.76 10.67 -6.37
N PRO A 216 -14.60 11.35 -6.33
CA PRO A 216 -14.05 11.84 -5.07
C PRO A 216 -15.01 12.72 -4.28
N VAL A 217 -15.92 13.48 -4.93
CA VAL A 217 -16.96 14.25 -4.24
C VAL A 217 -17.88 13.34 -3.42
N LEU A 218 -18.28 12.21 -4.00
CA LEU A 218 -19.11 11.22 -3.32
C LEU A 218 -18.36 10.53 -2.18
N ILE A 219 -17.07 10.23 -2.40
CA ILE A 219 -16.21 9.64 -1.37
C ILE A 219 -16.00 10.62 -0.21
N ILE A 220 -15.83 11.93 -0.48
CA ILE A 220 -15.77 12.97 0.56
C ILE A 220 -17.08 13.02 1.34
N ALA A 221 -18.23 13.07 0.68
CA ALA A 221 -19.53 13.09 1.34
C ALA A 221 -19.74 11.85 2.21
N TYR A 222 -19.35 10.68 1.70
CA TYR A 222 -19.39 9.43 2.43
C TYR A 222 -18.46 9.46 3.65
N ARG A 223 -17.19 9.88 3.48
CA ARG A 223 -16.23 9.99 4.59
C ARG A 223 -16.62 11.04 5.63
N TRP A 224 -17.24 12.12 5.20
CA TRP A 224 -17.77 13.15 6.11
C TRP A 224 -18.80 12.58 7.07
N TRP A 225 -19.66 11.74 6.57
CA TRP A 225 -20.74 11.11 7.34
C TRP A 225 -20.21 10.06 8.33
N LEU A 226 -19.09 9.41 8.03
CA LEU A 226 -18.51 8.40 8.88
C LEU A 226 -17.75 9.01 10.08
N PRO A 227 -17.74 8.32 11.25
CA PRO A 227 -16.91 8.72 12.38
C PRO A 227 -15.41 8.55 12.06
N GLU A 228 -14.56 8.93 12.99
CA GLU A 228 -13.14 8.57 12.98
C GLU A 228 -12.97 7.08 13.32
N THR A 229 -11.82 6.48 12.96
CA THR A 229 -11.50 5.10 13.35
C THR A 229 -11.38 4.96 14.87
N ASN A 230 -11.80 3.82 15.42
CA ASN A 230 -11.74 3.58 16.86
C ASN A 230 -10.30 3.68 17.38
N ALA A 231 -9.34 3.07 16.66
CA ALA A 231 -7.92 3.14 16.99
C ALA A 231 -7.39 4.59 17.06
N SER A 232 -7.79 5.45 16.11
CA SER A 232 -7.40 6.86 16.11
C SER A 232 -8.01 7.65 17.28
N GLN A 233 -9.28 7.37 17.61
CA GLN A 233 -9.94 8.03 18.74
C GLN A 233 -9.27 7.67 20.07
N VAL A 234 -9.00 6.37 20.31
CA VAL A 234 -8.29 5.90 21.50
C VAL A 234 -6.90 6.54 21.61
N MET A 235 -6.12 6.55 20.53
CA MET A 235 -4.79 7.19 20.53
C MET A 235 -4.83 8.69 20.81
N LYS A 236 -5.84 9.40 20.31
CA LYS A 236 -6.03 10.83 20.61
C LYS A 236 -6.37 11.07 22.07
N ALA A 237 -7.25 10.24 22.65
CA ALA A 237 -7.64 10.32 24.04
C ALA A 237 -6.47 9.98 24.98
N GLU A 238 -5.72 8.94 24.68
CA GLU A 238 -4.51 8.56 25.38
C GLU A 238 -3.48 9.71 25.39
N ARG A 239 -3.20 10.29 24.21
CA ARG A 239 -2.29 11.44 24.08
C ARG A 239 -2.77 12.64 24.86
N LYS A 240 -4.06 12.96 24.80
CA LYS A 240 -4.65 14.06 25.57
C LYS A 240 -4.49 13.87 27.06
N SER A 241 -4.73 12.66 27.57
CA SER A 241 -4.57 12.31 28.98
C SER A 241 -3.10 12.35 29.43
N MET A 242 -2.17 11.85 28.60
CA MET A 242 -0.73 11.94 28.87
C MET A 242 -0.25 13.40 28.92
N MET A 243 -0.76 14.26 28.04
CA MET A 243 -0.42 15.68 28.03
C MET A 243 -0.98 16.39 29.27
N ALA A 244 -2.21 16.11 29.66
CA ALA A 244 -2.83 16.66 30.86
C ALA A 244 -2.04 16.28 32.14
N HIS A 245 -1.51 15.07 32.18
CA HIS A 245 -0.71 14.56 33.30
C HIS A 245 0.69 15.21 33.37
N LYS A 246 1.30 15.48 32.21
CA LYS A 246 2.65 16.11 32.12
C LYS A 246 2.65 17.62 32.28
N GLN A 247 1.48 18.30 32.22
CA GLN A 247 1.43 19.75 32.10
C GLN A 247 0.22 20.34 32.81
N GLY A 248 0.47 21.21 33.76
CA GLY A 248 -0.47 22.23 34.19
C GLY A 248 -0.85 23.14 33.00
N ALA A 249 -2.11 23.55 32.91
CA ALA A 249 -2.71 24.28 31.79
C ALA A 249 -1.85 25.47 31.29
N GLY A 250 -1.58 25.53 29.99
CA GLY A 250 -1.06 26.74 29.36
C GLY A 250 -0.04 26.64 28.25
N MET A 251 0.11 25.50 27.55
CA MET A 251 1.09 25.44 26.44
C MET A 251 0.57 26.06 25.14
N THR A 252 1.42 26.88 24.50
CA THR A 252 1.19 27.47 23.17
C THR A 252 1.19 26.39 22.07
N ALA A 253 0.51 26.66 20.94
CA ALA A 253 0.47 25.76 19.79
C ALA A 253 1.88 25.37 19.30
N LEU A 254 2.86 26.27 19.41
CA LEU A 254 4.26 26.04 19.03
C LEU A 254 4.95 25.06 19.98
N ALA A 255 4.68 25.14 21.28
CA ALA A 255 5.22 24.22 22.27
C ALA A 255 4.63 22.82 22.12
N ASN A 256 3.34 22.71 21.78
CA ASN A 256 2.68 21.46 21.43
C ASN A 256 3.28 20.83 20.15
N ALA A 257 3.64 21.64 19.15
CA ALA A 257 4.31 21.18 17.94
C ALA A 257 5.72 20.66 18.24
N LYS A 258 6.50 21.36 19.07
CA LYS A 258 7.85 20.90 19.51
C LYS A 258 7.78 19.62 20.34
N ALA A 259 6.81 19.49 21.23
CA ALA A 259 6.60 18.28 22.02
C ALA A 259 6.27 17.10 21.07
N TRP A 260 5.37 17.29 20.11
CA TRP A 260 5.05 16.27 19.13
C TRP A 260 6.25 15.85 18.28
N LEU A 261 7.07 16.80 17.81
CA LEU A 261 8.32 16.49 17.07
C LEU A 261 9.28 15.66 17.91
N ARG A 262 9.37 15.94 19.21
CA ARG A 262 10.18 15.13 20.13
C ARG A 262 9.61 13.73 20.32
N ASP A 263 8.28 13.61 20.46
CA ASP A 263 7.60 12.32 20.63
C ASP A 263 7.67 11.45 19.36
N VAL A 264 7.75 12.07 18.18
CA VAL A 264 7.99 11.38 16.88
C VAL A 264 9.45 10.93 16.73
N ARG A 265 10.38 11.72 17.26
CA ARG A 265 11.82 11.45 17.12
C ARG A 265 12.23 10.13 17.79
N VAL A 266 11.69 9.83 18.96
CA VAL A 266 12.06 8.63 19.72
C VAL A 266 11.67 7.35 18.97
N PRO A 267 10.40 7.13 18.55
CA PRO A 267 10.03 5.95 17.75
C PRO A 267 10.79 5.85 16.42
N LEU A 268 11.13 6.98 15.80
CA LEU A 268 11.92 6.99 14.57
C LEU A 268 13.35 6.54 14.82
N GLN A 269 13.98 7.04 15.90
CA GLN A 269 15.33 6.66 16.28
C GLN A 269 15.43 5.19 16.69
N GLU A 270 14.44 4.68 17.43
CA GLU A 270 14.40 3.29 17.86
C GLU A 270 14.13 2.30 16.71
N ASN A 271 13.42 2.74 15.68
CA ASN A 271 12.98 1.88 14.58
C ASN A 271 13.58 2.27 13.21
N TRP A 272 14.63 3.08 13.15
CA TRP A 272 15.20 3.59 11.89
C TRP A 272 15.57 2.47 10.90
N PHE A 273 16.14 1.37 11.42
CA PHE A 273 16.52 0.23 10.60
C PHE A 273 15.29 -0.47 9.99
N LEU A 274 14.20 -0.54 10.75
CA LEU A 274 12.93 -1.08 10.29
C LEU A 274 12.33 -0.22 9.17
N PHE A 275 12.42 1.11 9.27
CA PHE A 275 11.99 2.02 8.20
C PHE A 275 12.81 1.81 6.92
N ILE A 276 14.12 1.71 7.02
CA ILE A 276 14.99 1.39 5.86
C ILE A 276 14.59 0.04 5.26
N TYR A 277 14.41 -0.98 6.08
CA TYR A 277 13.96 -2.29 5.62
C TYR A 277 12.63 -2.21 4.85
N MET A 278 11.64 -1.51 5.38
CA MET A 278 10.35 -1.34 4.72
C MET A 278 10.49 -0.65 3.35
N VAL A 279 11.32 0.39 3.24
CA VAL A 279 11.60 1.07 1.96
C VAL A 279 12.26 0.11 0.98
N VAL A 280 13.28 -0.61 1.41
CA VAL A 280 14.01 -1.59 0.57
C VAL A 280 13.07 -2.67 0.04
N VAL A 281 12.23 -3.24 0.91
CA VAL A 281 11.26 -4.25 0.51
C VAL A 281 10.20 -3.66 -0.44
N MET A 282 9.70 -2.47 -0.15
CA MET A 282 8.74 -1.78 -1.04
C MET A 282 9.32 -1.44 -2.40
N THR A 283 10.63 -1.13 -2.49
CA THR A 283 11.33 -0.98 -3.77
C THR A 283 11.24 -2.27 -4.60
N GLY A 284 11.47 -3.43 -3.99
CA GLY A 284 11.34 -4.72 -4.65
C GLY A 284 9.92 -5.00 -5.15
N PHE A 285 8.89 -4.74 -4.33
CA PHE A 285 7.50 -4.94 -4.72
C PHE A 285 7.08 -4.05 -5.89
N ASN A 286 7.41 -2.77 -5.82
CA ASN A 286 7.11 -1.85 -6.92
C ASN A 286 7.89 -2.24 -8.20
N SER A 287 9.18 -2.59 -8.08
CA SER A 287 9.97 -3.08 -9.22
C SER A 287 9.40 -4.36 -9.82
N CYS A 288 8.82 -5.25 -9.00
CA CYS A 288 8.13 -6.45 -9.48
C CYS A 288 6.90 -6.10 -10.35
N SER A 289 6.13 -5.09 -9.93
CA SER A 289 5.01 -4.59 -10.74
C SER A 289 5.50 -3.96 -12.04
N HIS A 290 6.46 -3.05 -11.97
CA HIS A 290 7.02 -2.40 -13.15
C HIS A 290 7.58 -3.42 -14.15
N GLY A 291 8.45 -4.32 -13.70
CA GLY A 291 9.08 -5.32 -14.56
C GLY A 291 8.11 -6.31 -15.21
N SER A 292 6.95 -6.55 -14.59
CA SER A 292 5.93 -7.44 -15.17
C SER A 292 4.89 -6.74 -16.01
N GLN A 293 4.77 -5.40 -15.93
CA GLN A 293 3.64 -4.67 -16.52
C GLN A 293 4.06 -3.61 -17.55
N ASP A 294 5.15 -2.87 -17.31
CA ASP A 294 5.46 -1.66 -18.10
C ASP A 294 5.80 -1.99 -19.56
N LEU A 295 6.71 -2.93 -19.79
CA LEU A 295 7.11 -3.34 -21.15
C LEU A 295 6.27 -4.47 -21.73
N TYR A 296 5.38 -5.07 -20.96
CA TYR A 296 4.60 -6.22 -21.43
C TYR A 296 3.66 -5.89 -22.59
N PRO A 297 2.91 -4.79 -22.60
CA PRO A 297 2.15 -4.38 -23.78
C PRO A 297 3.01 -4.15 -25.01
N THR A 298 4.21 -3.58 -24.85
CA THR A 298 5.17 -3.39 -25.93
C THR A 298 5.70 -4.71 -26.47
N PHE A 299 6.00 -5.67 -25.59
CA PHE A 299 6.34 -7.04 -25.96
C PHE A 299 5.24 -7.69 -26.79
N LEU A 300 3.98 -7.63 -26.33
CA LEU A 300 2.84 -8.20 -27.01
C LEU A 300 2.61 -7.59 -28.41
N LYS A 301 2.75 -6.26 -28.51
CA LYS A 301 2.53 -5.52 -29.74
C LYS A 301 3.70 -5.66 -30.73
N ASN A 302 4.94 -5.46 -30.28
CA ASN A 302 6.10 -5.30 -31.18
C ASN A 302 6.86 -6.60 -31.41
N GLN A 303 6.82 -7.56 -30.47
CA GLN A 303 7.55 -8.83 -30.58
C GLN A 303 6.64 -10.03 -30.87
N VAL A 304 5.45 -10.08 -30.27
CA VAL A 304 4.45 -11.11 -30.55
C VAL A 304 3.51 -10.72 -31.70
N GLU A 305 3.46 -9.43 -32.04
CA GLU A 305 2.68 -8.86 -33.14
C GLU A 305 1.17 -9.07 -32.97
N LEU A 306 0.66 -8.96 -31.75
CA LEU A 306 -0.75 -9.03 -31.46
C LEU A 306 -1.45 -7.70 -31.77
N ASP A 307 -2.68 -7.82 -32.21
CA ASP A 307 -3.55 -6.67 -32.44
C ASP A 307 -3.89 -5.95 -31.12
N PRO A 308 -4.08 -4.61 -31.11
CA PRO A 308 -4.30 -3.82 -29.91
C PRO A 308 -5.45 -4.32 -29.01
N THR A 309 -6.50 -4.89 -29.59
CA THR A 309 -7.61 -5.45 -28.82
C THR A 309 -7.17 -6.66 -28.00
N LYS A 310 -6.37 -7.55 -28.59
CA LYS A 310 -5.81 -8.73 -27.92
C LYS A 310 -4.83 -8.32 -26.81
N VAL A 311 -4.01 -7.31 -27.05
CA VAL A 311 -3.11 -6.74 -26.03
C VAL A 311 -3.91 -6.25 -24.84
N THR A 312 -4.98 -5.49 -25.08
CA THR A 312 -5.87 -5.01 -24.01
C THR A 312 -6.51 -6.15 -23.23
N VAL A 313 -7.04 -7.18 -23.93
CA VAL A 313 -7.65 -8.35 -23.29
C VAL A 313 -6.65 -9.08 -22.39
N ILE A 314 -5.42 -9.31 -22.86
CA ILE A 314 -4.37 -9.98 -22.09
C ILE A 314 -4.03 -9.15 -20.84
N SER A 315 -3.91 -7.83 -20.97
CA SER A 315 -3.63 -6.92 -19.84
C SER A 315 -4.75 -6.93 -18.80
N VAL A 316 -6.02 -6.86 -19.25
CA VAL A 316 -7.20 -6.92 -18.38
C VAL A 316 -7.28 -8.24 -17.63
N VAL A 317 -7.10 -9.38 -18.34
CA VAL A 317 -7.09 -10.71 -17.72
C VAL A 317 -5.94 -10.85 -16.70
N GLY A 318 -4.78 -10.26 -16.99
CA GLY A 318 -3.68 -10.17 -16.04
C GLY A 318 -4.08 -9.42 -14.75
N GLN A 319 -4.76 -8.28 -14.85
CA GLN A 319 -5.24 -7.53 -13.68
C GLN A 319 -6.28 -8.31 -12.85
N ILE A 320 -7.14 -9.09 -13.49
CA ILE A 320 -8.06 -10.01 -12.79
C ILE A 320 -7.24 -11.08 -12.06
N GLY A 321 -6.16 -11.59 -12.67
CA GLY A 321 -5.20 -12.48 -12.01
C GLY A 321 -4.60 -11.84 -10.75
N ALA A 322 -4.12 -10.60 -10.84
CA ALA A 322 -3.56 -9.87 -9.71
C ALA A 322 -4.56 -9.68 -8.56
N LEU A 323 -5.80 -9.30 -8.89
CA LEU A 323 -6.87 -9.13 -7.90
C LEU A 323 -7.17 -10.45 -7.15
N THR A 324 -7.30 -11.55 -7.86
CA THR A 324 -7.60 -12.86 -7.27
C THR A 324 -6.42 -13.38 -6.45
N GLY A 325 -5.19 -13.26 -6.96
CA GLY A 325 -3.97 -13.64 -6.28
C GLY A 325 -3.77 -12.85 -4.99
N GLY A 326 -3.94 -11.53 -5.04
CA GLY A 326 -3.84 -10.65 -3.87
C GLY A 326 -4.82 -11.04 -2.77
N THR A 327 -6.06 -11.35 -3.12
CA THR A 327 -7.08 -11.77 -2.17
C THR A 327 -6.74 -13.13 -1.53
N ILE A 328 -6.37 -14.13 -2.35
CA ILE A 328 -6.06 -15.49 -1.88
C ILE A 328 -4.82 -15.51 -1.00
N PHE A 329 -3.71 -14.89 -1.43
CA PHE A 329 -2.48 -14.85 -0.65
C PHE A 329 -2.56 -13.87 0.53
N GLY A 330 -3.35 -12.80 0.43
CA GLY A 330 -3.69 -11.95 1.56
C GLY A 330 -4.33 -12.76 2.68
N TYR A 331 -5.37 -13.53 2.37
CA TYR A 331 -6.02 -14.45 3.30
C TYR A 331 -5.05 -15.54 3.80
N GLY A 332 -4.37 -16.23 2.88
CA GLY A 332 -3.42 -17.29 3.20
C GLY A 332 -2.29 -16.82 4.13
N SER A 333 -1.89 -15.55 4.03
CA SER A 333 -0.84 -14.98 4.87
C SER A 333 -1.19 -14.92 6.37
N THR A 334 -2.45 -15.03 6.72
CA THR A 334 -2.90 -15.15 8.12
C THR A 334 -2.47 -16.48 8.73
N PHE A 335 -2.46 -17.56 7.93
CA PHE A 335 -2.15 -18.92 8.37
C PHE A 335 -0.67 -19.29 8.15
N PHE A 336 -0.12 -18.91 6.98
CA PHE A 336 1.24 -19.26 6.61
C PHE A 336 2.29 -18.24 7.08
N GLY A 337 1.86 -17.09 7.56
CA GLY A 337 2.73 -15.95 7.83
C GLY A 337 2.90 -15.05 6.61
N ARG A 338 3.15 -13.76 6.86
CA ARG A 338 3.23 -12.75 5.79
C ARG A 338 4.40 -13.02 4.85
N ARG A 339 5.59 -13.21 5.43
CA ARG A 339 6.83 -13.42 4.67
C ARG A 339 6.82 -14.70 3.86
N LEU A 340 6.42 -15.84 4.47
CA LEU A 340 6.38 -17.12 3.78
C LEU A 340 5.42 -17.09 2.59
N SER A 341 4.24 -16.47 2.74
CA SER A 341 3.27 -16.31 1.66
C SER A 341 3.84 -15.50 0.50
N MET A 342 4.51 -14.37 0.78
CA MET A 342 5.14 -13.54 -0.23
C MET A 342 6.31 -14.26 -0.93
N MET A 343 7.16 -14.96 -0.17
CA MET A 343 8.27 -15.77 -0.73
C MET A 343 7.76 -16.89 -1.63
N THR A 344 6.67 -17.56 -1.24
CA THR A 344 6.02 -18.59 -2.07
C THR A 344 5.55 -18.01 -3.41
N CYS A 345 4.94 -16.82 -3.40
CA CYS A 345 4.56 -16.15 -4.63
C CYS A 345 5.77 -15.80 -5.51
N CYS A 346 6.88 -15.35 -4.93
CA CYS A 346 8.10 -15.06 -5.68
C CYS A 346 8.65 -16.31 -6.37
N VAL A 347 8.70 -17.44 -5.67
CA VAL A 347 9.20 -18.72 -6.24
C VAL A 347 8.29 -19.25 -7.34
N LEU A 348 6.97 -19.26 -7.09
CA LEU A 348 6.00 -19.75 -8.07
C LEU A 348 5.88 -18.81 -9.27
N GLY A 349 5.94 -17.50 -9.05
CA GLY A 349 5.99 -16.50 -10.12
C GLY A 349 7.23 -16.66 -10.99
N ALA A 350 8.40 -16.91 -10.38
CA ALA A 350 9.64 -17.21 -11.13
C ALA A 350 9.49 -18.44 -12.01
N ALA A 351 8.84 -19.49 -11.49
CA ALA A 351 8.59 -20.73 -12.26
C ALA A 351 7.66 -20.52 -13.46
N VAL A 352 6.73 -19.56 -13.38
CA VAL A 352 5.77 -19.23 -14.46
C VAL A 352 6.36 -18.28 -15.50
N LEU A 353 7.44 -17.56 -15.18
CA LEU A 353 8.02 -16.55 -16.06
C LEU A 353 8.31 -17.04 -17.50
N PRO A 354 8.87 -18.25 -17.74
CA PRO A 354 9.04 -18.75 -19.10
C PRO A 354 7.72 -18.85 -19.89
N ALA A 355 6.63 -19.26 -19.23
CA ALA A 355 5.32 -19.33 -19.88
C ALA A 355 4.73 -17.93 -20.20
N TYR A 356 5.19 -16.89 -19.53
CA TYR A 356 4.76 -15.51 -19.73
C TYR A 356 5.46 -14.83 -20.93
N ILE A 357 6.66 -15.26 -21.29
CA ILE A 357 7.49 -14.58 -22.30
C ILE A 357 7.82 -15.40 -23.53
N LEU A 358 7.79 -16.75 -23.46
CA LEU A 358 8.20 -17.60 -24.59
C LEU A 358 7.11 -17.83 -25.64
N PRO A 359 5.81 -18.02 -25.29
CA PRO A 359 4.79 -18.26 -26.29
C PRO A 359 4.60 -17.04 -27.23
N ARG A 360 4.14 -17.32 -28.46
CA ARG A 360 3.87 -16.30 -29.50
C ARG A 360 2.41 -16.36 -29.96
N SER A 361 1.51 -16.69 -29.06
CA SER A 361 0.11 -16.93 -29.38
C SER A 361 -0.83 -16.42 -28.28
N LEU A 362 -2.13 -16.55 -28.48
CA LEU A 362 -3.16 -16.19 -27.50
C LEU A 362 -3.08 -17.01 -26.20
N SER A 363 -2.28 -18.07 -26.12
CA SER A 363 -2.00 -18.79 -24.87
C SER A 363 -1.38 -17.88 -23.80
N LEU A 364 -0.81 -16.72 -24.20
CA LEU A 364 -0.33 -15.68 -23.28
C LEU A 364 -1.44 -15.12 -22.37
N ILE A 365 -2.72 -15.25 -22.71
CA ILE A 365 -3.84 -14.87 -21.82
C ILE A 365 -3.77 -15.64 -20.51
N ALA A 366 -3.59 -16.97 -20.58
CA ALA A 366 -3.53 -17.82 -19.39
C ALA A 366 -2.26 -17.54 -18.56
N SER A 367 -1.11 -17.41 -19.20
CA SER A 367 0.15 -17.13 -18.50
C SER A 367 0.19 -15.71 -17.91
N ALA A 368 -0.44 -14.73 -18.55
CA ALA A 368 -0.60 -13.39 -17.99
C ALA A 368 -1.46 -13.42 -16.74
N PHE A 369 -2.57 -14.16 -16.74
CA PHE A 369 -3.38 -14.37 -15.54
C PHE A 369 -2.53 -14.98 -14.42
N VAL A 370 -1.83 -16.09 -14.68
CA VAL A 370 -1.11 -16.84 -13.65
C VAL A 370 0.10 -16.05 -13.12
N LEU A 371 0.87 -15.37 -13.99
CA LEU A 371 1.98 -14.55 -13.50
C LEU A 371 1.47 -13.39 -12.64
N GLN A 372 0.49 -12.65 -13.14
CA GLN A 372 -0.08 -11.53 -12.40
C GLN A 372 -0.81 -11.97 -11.12
N PHE A 373 -1.35 -13.20 -11.09
CA PHE A 373 -1.86 -13.83 -9.87
C PHE A 373 -0.78 -13.92 -8.78
N PHE A 374 0.46 -14.31 -9.11
CA PHE A 374 1.54 -14.33 -8.14
C PHE A 374 2.09 -12.94 -7.84
N VAL A 375 2.16 -12.04 -8.82
CA VAL A 375 2.54 -10.64 -8.58
C VAL A 375 1.54 -9.97 -7.63
N GLY A 376 0.24 -10.10 -7.88
CA GLY A 376 -0.80 -9.63 -6.97
C GLY A 376 -0.77 -10.35 -5.62
N GLY A 377 -0.45 -11.65 -5.62
CA GLY A 377 -0.29 -12.48 -4.42
C GLY A 377 0.80 -11.97 -3.48
N VAL A 378 1.90 -11.45 -4.02
CA VAL A 378 2.95 -10.76 -3.23
C VAL A 378 2.40 -9.49 -2.59
N TRP A 379 1.58 -8.72 -3.32
CA TRP A 379 1.02 -7.46 -2.84
C TRP A 379 -0.07 -7.62 -1.80
N GLY A 380 -0.84 -8.71 -1.82
CA GLY A 380 -1.97 -8.92 -0.92
C GLY A 380 -1.65 -8.75 0.57
N PRO A 381 -0.58 -9.36 1.11
CA PRO A 381 -0.18 -9.20 2.50
C PRO A 381 0.42 -7.83 2.85
N ILE A 382 0.85 -7.00 1.87
CA ILE A 382 1.65 -5.80 2.10
C ILE A 382 0.97 -4.77 2.99
N PRO A 383 -0.28 -4.33 2.74
CA PRO A 383 -0.89 -3.29 3.56
C PRO A 383 -0.88 -3.64 5.05
N ILE A 384 -1.24 -4.88 5.38
CA ILE A 384 -1.25 -5.32 6.77
C ILE A 384 0.16 -5.58 7.31
N HIS A 385 1.08 -6.09 6.50
CA HIS A 385 2.47 -6.31 6.91
C HIS A 385 3.16 -4.99 7.29
N LEU A 386 3.02 -3.96 6.46
CA LEU A 386 3.53 -2.62 6.77
C LEU A 386 2.89 -2.05 8.05
N THR A 387 1.57 -2.24 8.21
CA THR A 387 0.83 -1.78 9.39
C THR A 387 1.30 -2.49 10.67
N GLU A 388 1.53 -3.81 10.61
CA GLU A 388 2.03 -4.63 11.72
C GLU A 388 3.47 -4.24 12.11
N LEU A 389 4.32 -3.93 11.15
CA LEU A 389 5.69 -3.49 11.39
C LEU A 389 5.79 -2.05 11.90
N SER A 390 4.82 -1.20 11.61
CA SER A 390 4.88 0.22 11.91
C SER A 390 4.59 0.53 13.37
N PRO A 391 5.36 1.45 14.02
CA PRO A 391 5.05 1.91 15.36
C PRO A 391 3.66 2.56 15.42
N PRO A 392 2.82 2.30 16.45
CA PRO A 392 1.47 2.85 16.53
C PRO A 392 1.40 4.38 16.40
N ALA A 393 2.36 5.08 17.01
CA ALA A 393 2.41 6.55 17.02
C ALA A 393 2.69 7.17 15.63
N LEU A 394 3.31 6.42 14.70
CA LEU A 394 3.73 6.87 13.37
C LEU A 394 3.18 5.96 12.26
N ARG A 395 2.16 5.19 12.54
CA ARG A 395 1.68 4.13 11.65
C ARG A 395 1.33 4.63 10.26
N THR A 396 0.54 5.68 10.17
CA THR A 396 0.10 6.24 8.89
C THR A 396 1.26 6.84 8.11
N THR A 397 2.14 7.59 8.80
CA THR A 397 3.37 8.13 8.21
C THR A 397 4.28 7.01 7.73
N ALA A 398 4.52 6.00 8.55
CA ALA A 398 5.42 4.89 8.21
C ALA A 398 4.91 4.10 7.00
N VAL A 399 3.65 3.70 7.02
CA VAL A 399 3.03 2.93 5.91
C VAL A 399 3.03 3.76 4.62
N GLY A 400 2.58 5.01 4.68
CA GLY A 400 2.52 5.89 3.51
C GLY A 400 3.89 6.24 2.96
N LEU A 401 4.82 6.67 3.82
CA LEU A 401 6.15 7.11 3.40
C LEU A 401 6.99 5.96 2.83
N THR A 402 6.99 4.80 3.48
CA THR A 402 7.77 3.65 2.99
C THR A 402 7.24 3.14 1.66
N TYR A 403 5.91 3.15 1.46
CA TYR A 403 5.30 2.85 0.18
C TYR A 403 5.78 3.83 -0.92
N GLN A 404 5.71 5.14 -0.66
CA GLN A 404 6.07 6.16 -1.65
C GLN A 404 7.58 6.25 -1.92
N LEU A 405 8.43 6.04 -0.91
CA LEU A 405 9.87 5.94 -1.13
C LEU A 405 10.25 4.69 -1.93
N GLY A 406 9.54 3.57 -1.72
CA GLY A 406 9.68 2.38 -2.56
C GLY A 406 9.29 2.66 -4.01
N ASN A 407 8.18 3.37 -4.24
CA ASN A 407 7.80 3.84 -5.58
C ASN A 407 8.85 4.74 -6.22
N LEU A 408 9.38 5.71 -5.47
CA LEU A 408 10.43 6.60 -5.95
C LEU A 408 11.68 5.83 -6.39
N ALA A 409 12.15 4.90 -5.56
CA ALA A 409 13.33 4.09 -5.87
C ALA A 409 13.09 3.17 -7.08
N SER A 410 11.89 2.59 -7.21
CA SER A 410 11.52 1.72 -8.33
C SER A 410 11.20 2.46 -9.62
N SER A 411 11.03 3.78 -9.59
CA SER A 411 10.75 4.59 -10.79
C SER A 411 11.85 4.48 -11.86
N ALA A 412 13.06 4.07 -11.47
CA ALA A 412 14.16 3.77 -12.38
C ALA A 412 13.98 2.45 -13.16
N SER A 413 12.99 1.61 -12.81
CA SER A 413 12.80 0.29 -13.42
C SER A 413 12.66 0.35 -14.93
N ALA A 414 11.83 1.23 -15.46
CA ALA A 414 11.64 1.39 -16.91
C ALA A 414 12.93 1.80 -17.63
N THR A 415 13.75 2.66 -17.02
CA THR A 415 15.05 3.06 -17.57
C THR A 415 16.04 1.89 -17.53
N ILE A 416 16.06 1.12 -16.47
CA ILE A 416 16.90 -0.08 -16.35
C ILE A 416 16.50 -1.10 -17.40
N GLU A 417 15.21 -1.36 -17.59
CA GLU A 417 14.70 -2.27 -18.61
C GLU A 417 15.05 -1.81 -20.03
N ALA A 418 14.90 -0.51 -20.33
CA ALA A 418 15.29 0.05 -21.61
C ALA A 418 16.79 -0.14 -21.88
N THR A 419 17.66 0.14 -20.89
CA THR A 419 19.12 -0.05 -20.98
C THR A 419 19.49 -1.53 -21.17
N ILE A 420 18.78 -2.44 -20.54
CA ILE A 420 18.95 -3.88 -20.80
C ILE A 420 18.53 -4.20 -22.24
N GLY A 421 17.44 -3.60 -22.72
CA GLY A 421 16.91 -3.78 -24.07
C GLY A 421 17.92 -3.45 -25.17
N GLU A 422 18.68 -2.36 -25.02
CA GLU A 422 19.72 -1.94 -25.98
C GLU A 422 20.80 -3.02 -26.22
N ARG A 423 20.98 -3.95 -25.28
CA ARG A 423 21.92 -5.07 -25.42
C ARG A 423 21.38 -6.24 -26.24
N PHE A 424 20.10 -6.25 -26.55
CA PHE A 424 19.42 -7.32 -27.27
C PHE A 424 18.63 -6.79 -28.48
N PRO A 425 19.30 -6.15 -29.46
CA PRO A 425 18.62 -5.62 -30.64
C PRO A 425 18.06 -6.73 -31.50
N LEU A 426 16.89 -6.52 -32.04
CA LEU A 426 16.25 -7.34 -33.09
C LEU A 426 16.31 -6.60 -34.43
N SER A 427 16.16 -7.33 -35.54
CA SER A 427 16.12 -6.70 -36.88
C SER A 427 15.04 -5.61 -36.91
N PRO A 428 15.37 -4.40 -37.39
CA PRO A 428 14.38 -3.33 -37.53
C PRO A 428 13.23 -3.77 -38.43
N LYS A 429 12.00 -3.33 -38.07
CA LYS A 429 10.81 -3.56 -38.90
C LYS A 429 10.17 -2.20 -39.19
N ASP A 430 9.86 -1.95 -40.44
CA ASP A 430 9.28 -0.68 -40.89
C ASP A 430 10.08 0.57 -40.46
N GLY A 431 11.40 0.44 -40.40
CA GLY A 431 12.31 1.53 -39.98
C GLY A 431 12.33 1.78 -38.46
N VAL A 432 11.64 0.98 -37.66
CA VAL A 432 11.61 1.10 -36.20
C VAL A 432 12.58 0.10 -35.57
N GLU A 433 13.45 0.57 -34.70
CA GLU A 433 14.33 -0.28 -33.89
C GLU A 433 13.49 -1.12 -32.92
N ARG A 434 13.86 -2.37 -32.77
CA ARG A 434 13.17 -3.32 -31.89
C ARG A 434 14.18 -4.04 -31.02
N TYR A 435 13.72 -4.41 -29.83
CA TYR A 435 14.51 -5.13 -28.85
C TYR A 435 13.81 -6.42 -28.42
N ASP A 436 14.59 -7.38 -27.91
CA ASP A 436 14.03 -8.61 -27.34
C ASP A 436 13.44 -8.35 -25.94
N TYR A 437 12.25 -7.77 -25.92
CA TYR A 437 11.54 -7.41 -24.70
C TYR A 437 11.27 -8.61 -23.80
N GLY A 438 11.10 -9.82 -24.36
CA GLY A 438 10.96 -11.06 -23.58
C GLY A 438 12.18 -11.34 -22.72
N LYS A 439 13.41 -11.18 -23.29
CA LYS A 439 14.66 -11.31 -22.53
C LYS A 439 14.82 -10.20 -21.49
N VAL A 440 14.43 -8.97 -21.82
CA VAL A 440 14.48 -7.84 -20.89
C VAL A 440 13.64 -8.13 -19.65
N ILE A 441 12.37 -8.49 -19.85
CA ILE A 441 11.45 -8.86 -18.78
C ILE A 441 12.01 -10.04 -17.96
N ALA A 442 12.55 -11.07 -18.62
CA ALA A 442 13.12 -12.23 -17.93
C ALA A 442 14.27 -11.86 -17.00
N ILE A 443 15.24 -11.10 -17.49
CA ILE A 443 16.43 -10.70 -16.73
C ILE A 443 16.02 -9.81 -15.55
N PHE A 444 15.19 -8.81 -15.81
CA PHE A 444 14.74 -7.86 -14.80
C PHE A 444 13.94 -8.54 -13.70
N MET A 445 12.92 -9.32 -14.07
CA MET A 445 12.07 -10.03 -13.10
C MET A 445 12.84 -11.08 -12.30
N ALA A 446 13.77 -11.81 -12.92
CA ALA A 446 14.62 -12.77 -12.19
C ALA A 446 15.46 -12.05 -11.13
N ALA A 447 16.08 -10.92 -11.47
CA ALA A 447 16.86 -10.12 -10.53
C ALA A 447 15.99 -9.59 -9.39
N VAL A 448 14.81 -9.05 -9.69
CA VAL A 448 13.87 -8.53 -8.70
C VAL A 448 13.38 -9.62 -7.75
N TRP A 449 13.03 -10.80 -8.26
CA TRP A 449 12.57 -11.89 -7.37
C TRP A 449 13.67 -12.44 -6.47
N VAL A 450 14.91 -12.55 -6.97
CA VAL A 450 16.06 -12.89 -6.11
C VAL A 450 16.26 -11.84 -5.02
N TYR A 451 16.22 -10.56 -5.40
CA TYR A 451 16.26 -9.44 -4.46
C TYR A 451 15.17 -9.57 -3.39
N MET A 452 13.92 -9.76 -3.80
CA MET A 452 12.79 -9.89 -2.88
C MET A 452 12.94 -11.10 -1.94
N LEU A 453 13.35 -12.27 -2.46
CA LEU A 453 13.57 -13.46 -1.64
C LEU A 453 14.63 -13.22 -0.56
N ILE A 454 15.73 -12.54 -0.90
CA ILE A 454 16.78 -12.21 0.07
C ILE A 454 16.23 -11.30 1.17
N PHE A 455 15.60 -10.19 0.81
CA PHE A 455 15.12 -9.22 1.79
C PHE A 455 13.91 -9.72 2.59
N LEU A 456 13.03 -10.52 2.01
CA LEU A 456 11.95 -11.18 2.74
C LEU A 456 12.49 -12.26 3.70
N PHE A 457 13.48 -13.03 3.28
CA PHE A 457 14.08 -14.05 4.14
C PHE A 457 14.74 -13.44 5.37
N PHE A 458 15.51 -12.38 5.18
CA PHE A 458 16.20 -11.69 6.29
C PHE A 458 15.32 -10.66 6.99
N GLY A 459 14.14 -10.37 6.50
CA GLY A 459 13.27 -9.35 7.05
C GLY A 459 12.63 -9.70 8.40
N PRO A 460 12.17 -8.69 9.14
CA PRO A 460 11.38 -8.90 10.34
C PRO A 460 9.95 -9.33 9.99
N GLU A 461 9.35 -10.05 10.91
CA GLU A 461 7.92 -10.34 10.93
C GLU A 461 7.45 -10.27 12.38
N MET A 462 6.23 -9.79 12.58
CA MET A 462 5.62 -9.79 13.90
C MET A 462 5.49 -11.24 14.41
N SER A 463 5.90 -11.52 15.64
CA SER A 463 5.76 -12.85 16.23
C SER A 463 4.29 -13.23 16.41
N GLN A 464 4.01 -14.51 16.63
CA GLN A 464 2.64 -14.96 16.90
C GLN A 464 2.07 -14.34 18.18
N GLU A 465 2.89 -14.22 19.22
CA GLU A 465 2.53 -13.61 20.49
C GLU A 465 2.19 -12.12 20.31
N GLU A 466 3.06 -11.37 19.61
CA GLU A 466 2.81 -9.96 19.30
C GLU A 466 1.57 -9.76 18.42
N ARG A 467 1.29 -10.67 17.47
CA ARG A 467 0.07 -10.62 16.64
C ARG A 467 -1.17 -10.93 17.45
N ALA A 468 -1.09 -11.91 18.35
CA ALA A 468 -2.19 -12.27 19.24
C ALA A 468 -2.50 -11.12 20.21
N GLU A 469 -1.46 -10.49 20.78
CA GLU A 469 -1.62 -9.32 21.66
C GLU A 469 -2.22 -8.14 20.90
N TYR A 470 -1.73 -7.85 19.70
CA TYR A 470 -2.27 -6.77 18.84
C TYR A 470 -3.71 -7.04 18.39
N GLY A 471 -4.07 -8.30 18.15
CA GLY A 471 -5.44 -8.72 17.85
C GLY A 471 -6.33 -8.61 19.07
N ALA A 472 -5.87 -9.12 20.22
CA ALA A 472 -6.60 -9.05 21.49
C ALA A 472 -6.85 -7.60 21.93
N GLU A 473 -5.93 -6.69 21.68
CA GLU A 473 -6.10 -5.25 21.95
C GLU A 473 -7.25 -4.66 21.13
N ALA A 474 -7.32 -4.94 19.84
CA ALA A 474 -8.39 -4.45 18.98
C ALA A 474 -9.75 -5.06 19.38
N ASP A 475 -9.78 -6.35 19.65
CA ASP A 475 -10.98 -7.05 20.11
C ASP A 475 -11.43 -6.56 21.49
N HIS A 476 -10.49 -6.23 22.37
CA HIS A 476 -10.77 -5.64 23.69
C HIS A 476 -11.39 -4.25 23.57
N ILE A 477 -10.82 -3.38 22.73
CA ILE A 477 -11.40 -2.04 22.45
C ILE A 477 -12.83 -2.19 21.92
N GLU A 478 -13.03 -3.10 20.98
CA GLU A 478 -14.36 -3.33 20.39
C GLU A 478 -15.35 -3.88 21.42
N LYS A 479 -14.92 -4.80 22.29
CA LYS A 479 -15.73 -5.33 23.39
C LYS A 479 -16.14 -4.23 24.37
N MET A 480 -15.17 -3.43 24.85
CA MET A 480 -15.46 -2.32 25.77
C MET A 480 -16.42 -1.31 25.13
N ARG A 481 -16.27 -1.03 23.82
CA ARG A 481 -17.19 -0.18 23.09
C ARG A 481 -18.62 -0.75 23.05
N LYS A 482 -18.76 -2.04 22.83
CA LYS A 482 -20.07 -2.75 22.86
C LYS A 482 -20.68 -2.75 24.26
N ASP A 483 -19.84 -2.80 25.28
CA ASP A 483 -20.27 -2.71 26.70
C ASP A 483 -20.59 -1.26 27.13
N GLY A 484 -20.56 -0.30 26.20
CA GLY A 484 -20.94 1.10 26.42
C GLY A 484 -19.84 1.99 26.98
N VAL A 485 -18.59 1.51 27.07
CA VAL A 485 -17.45 2.34 27.50
C VAL A 485 -17.05 3.27 26.36
N SER A 486 -16.88 4.56 26.65
CA SER A 486 -16.48 5.53 25.64
C SER A 486 -15.01 5.34 25.20
N LEU A 487 -14.72 5.62 23.93
CA LEU A 487 -13.35 5.53 23.40
C LEU A 487 -12.39 6.50 24.10
N ASP A 488 -12.89 7.64 24.56
CA ASP A 488 -12.14 8.60 25.37
C ASP A 488 -11.72 8.02 26.71
N GLU A 489 -12.60 7.28 27.36
CA GLU A 489 -12.32 6.61 28.63
C GLU A 489 -11.33 5.45 28.46
N ILE A 490 -11.45 4.67 27.38
CA ILE A 490 -10.49 3.63 27.03
C ILE A 490 -9.08 4.23 26.86
N GLY A 491 -8.96 5.32 26.11
CA GLY A 491 -7.70 6.01 25.89
C GLY A 491 -7.12 6.63 27.16
N ALA A 492 -7.97 7.21 28.03
CA ALA A 492 -7.55 7.75 29.30
C ALA A 492 -7.03 6.65 30.25
N ASN A 493 -7.67 5.49 30.28
CA ASN A 493 -7.24 4.35 31.09
C ASN A 493 -5.89 3.78 30.60
N LYS A 494 -5.66 3.71 29.27
CA LYS A 494 -4.35 3.37 28.72
C LYS A 494 -3.25 4.33 29.15
N ALA A 495 -3.51 5.64 29.14
CA ALA A 495 -2.57 6.64 29.58
C ALA A 495 -2.19 6.46 31.07
N LYS A 496 -3.14 6.11 31.93
CA LYS A 496 -2.87 5.84 33.36
C LYS A 496 -1.96 4.63 33.58
N LEU A 497 -2.11 3.57 32.77
CA LEU A 497 -1.24 2.39 32.84
C LEU A 497 0.20 2.68 32.48
N ALA A 498 0.45 3.72 31.67
CA ALA A 498 1.81 4.16 31.32
C ALA A 498 2.53 4.91 32.48
N PHE A 499 1.82 5.32 33.55
CA PHE A 499 2.35 6.00 34.73
C PHE A 499 1.96 5.25 36.01
N PRO A 500 2.62 4.14 36.38
CA PRO A 500 2.21 3.27 37.51
C PRO A 500 2.52 3.84 38.90
N GLY A 501 2.47 5.14 39.07
CA GLY A 501 2.76 5.83 40.36
C GLY A 501 1.57 6.57 40.97
N ASP A 502 0.40 6.61 40.34
CA ASP A 502 -0.79 7.27 40.87
C ASP A 502 -1.84 6.21 41.23
N GLU A 503 -2.26 6.22 42.50
CA GLU A 503 -3.18 5.22 43.07
C GLU A 503 -4.51 5.18 42.34
N SER A 504 -4.70 4.21 41.47
CA SER A 504 -6.01 3.77 40.99
C SER A 504 -6.03 2.24 40.94
N PRO A 505 -7.19 1.61 41.17
CA PRO A 505 -7.27 0.18 41.40
C PRO A 505 -6.66 -0.59 40.21
N ARG A 506 -5.63 -1.38 40.52
CA ARG A 506 -5.08 -2.36 39.60
C ARG A 506 -6.23 -3.24 39.12
N PHE A 507 -6.58 -3.17 37.85
CA PHE A 507 -7.23 -4.30 37.23
C PHE A 507 -6.25 -5.45 37.33
N THR A 508 -6.50 -6.33 38.29
CA THR A 508 -5.81 -7.59 38.45
C THR A 508 -5.95 -8.32 37.12
N HIS A 509 -4.83 -8.61 36.49
CA HIS A 509 -4.71 -9.68 35.52
C HIS A 509 -5.07 -11.00 36.22
N SER A 510 -6.33 -11.29 36.34
CA SER A 510 -6.88 -12.56 36.76
C SER A 510 -7.77 -13.03 35.63
N GLU A 511 -7.09 -13.60 34.68
CA GLU A 511 -7.42 -14.82 33.99
C GLU A 511 -6.40 -14.96 32.86
N LYS A 512 -5.29 -15.66 33.18
CA LYS A 512 -4.59 -16.41 32.15
C LYS A 512 -5.63 -17.26 31.46
N PRO A 513 -5.68 -17.35 30.13
CA PRO A 513 -6.43 -18.39 29.49
C PRO A 513 -5.82 -19.71 29.95
N THR A 514 -6.43 -20.29 30.98
CA THR A 514 -6.24 -21.69 31.33
C THR A 514 -6.82 -22.50 30.18
N ASP A 515 -6.06 -23.50 29.81
CA ASP A 515 -6.43 -24.62 28.96
C ASP A 515 -6.48 -24.36 27.44
N ILE A 516 -5.26 -24.27 26.87
CA ILE A 516 -5.02 -24.94 25.59
C ILE A 516 -4.81 -26.41 25.97
N GLU A 517 -5.88 -27.20 25.92
CA GLU A 517 -5.78 -28.65 25.95
C GLU A 517 -4.75 -29.11 24.92
N HIS A 518 -3.73 -29.78 25.40
CA HIS A 518 -2.85 -30.61 24.61
C HIS A 518 -3.71 -31.70 23.98
N ILE A 519 -3.99 -31.58 22.69
CA ILE A 519 -4.37 -32.71 21.85
C ILE A 519 -3.12 -33.04 21.04
N GLU A 520 -2.58 -34.25 21.34
CA GLU A 520 -1.52 -34.94 20.62
C GLU A 520 -1.84 -35.14 19.13
#